data_cc8381150a7608a9cb2a8a36588f4b1b
#
_entry.id   cc8381150a7608a9cb2a8a36588f4b1b
#
_cell.length_a   1.000
_cell.length_b   1.000
_cell.length_c   1.000
_cell.angle_alpha   90.00
_cell.angle_beta   90.00
_cell.angle_gamma   90.00
#
_symmetry.space_group_name_H-M   'P 1'
#
loop_
_entity.id
_entity.type
_entity.pdbx_description
1 polymer ?
#
loop_
_entity_poly.entity_id
_entity_poly.type
_entity_poly.pdbx_seq_one_letter_code
_entity_poly.pdbx_strand_id
1 'polypeptide(L)'
;MKNLLSRLKPKSFILAGTIGLLARDHHMKAYLVGGPVRDFMLKCPNTDLDITVEGNAMRLADSFADLYPGAQVVRYPAFKTATVRLPDGSLVDFATAREETYVRGGAFPAVKPSGIKEDLFRRDFTVNAMAIAINPKIWGKLIDPFDGMVDLRSKKIRILHKKSFLDDPTRILRAARFKARLGFKLEAKTLNLLKSAIKIKVLDTIKPQRYLKDFNKILKEPKSLDAIKCLKSWDAYKR
;
A
#
# COMPACT_ATOMS: atom_id res chain seq x y z
N MET A 1 -15.04 1.75 -21.86
CA MET A 1 -14.28 0.96 -20.85
C MET A 1 -15.23 0.59 -19.71
N LYS A 2 -15.30 -0.68 -19.29
CA LYS A 2 -16.14 -1.08 -18.16
C LYS A 2 -15.64 -0.35 -16.91
N ASN A 3 -16.55 0.32 -16.19
CA ASN A 3 -16.24 1.00 -14.94
C ASN A 3 -15.68 -0.02 -13.94
N LEU A 4 -14.41 0.04 -13.64
CA LEU A 4 -13.78 -0.92 -12.72
C LEU A 4 -14.48 -0.94 -11.37
N LEU A 5 -14.85 0.23 -10.85
CA LEU A 5 -15.43 0.37 -9.52
C LEU A 5 -16.84 -0.24 -9.39
N SER A 6 -17.56 -0.52 -10.51
CA SER A 6 -18.85 -1.21 -10.45
C SER A 6 -18.80 -2.62 -9.85
N ARG A 7 -17.60 -3.15 -9.63
CA ARG A 7 -17.37 -4.46 -8.98
C ARG A 7 -17.11 -4.37 -7.47
N LEU A 8 -17.01 -3.16 -6.93
CA LEU A 8 -16.91 -2.99 -5.49
C LEU A 8 -18.19 -3.49 -4.80
N LYS A 9 -18.07 -3.93 -3.57
CA LYS A 9 -19.25 -4.16 -2.75
C LYS A 9 -20.08 -2.87 -2.66
N PRO A 10 -21.42 -2.95 -2.59
CA PRO A 10 -22.28 -1.76 -2.63
C PRO A 10 -21.84 -0.67 -1.64
N LYS A 11 -21.53 -1.04 -0.41
CA LYS A 11 -21.05 -0.10 0.61
C LYS A 11 -19.75 0.59 0.21
N SER A 12 -18.73 -0.17 -0.20
CA SER A 12 -17.43 0.39 -0.62
C SER A 12 -17.56 1.28 -1.86
N PHE A 13 -18.49 0.96 -2.76
CA PHE A 13 -18.81 1.78 -3.92
C PHE A 13 -19.41 3.14 -3.50
N ILE A 14 -20.39 3.13 -2.58
CA ILE A 14 -21.00 4.34 -2.06
C ILE A 14 -19.97 5.21 -1.34
N LEU A 15 -19.19 4.62 -0.43
CA LEU A 15 -18.16 5.34 0.32
C LEU A 15 -17.11 5.96 -0.62
N ALA A 16 -16.61 5.22 -1.61
CA ALA A 16 -15.68 5.74 -2.60
C ALA A 16 -16.28 6.89 -3.42
N GLY A 17 -17.57 6.79 -3.78
CA GLY A 17 -18.30 7.84 -4.48
C GLY A 17 -18.43 9.11 -3.64
N THR A 18 -18.84 8.97 -2.39
CA THR A 18 -18.93 10.09 -1.43
C THR A 18 -17.58 10.79 -1.26
N ILE A 19 -16.50 10.02 -1.05
CA ILE A 19 -15.14 10.57 -0.91
C ILE A 19 -14.71 11.28 -2.20
N GLY A 20 -15.03 10.71 -3.37
CA GLY A 20 -14.69 11.31 -4.66
C GLY A 20 -15.40 12.64 -4.91
N LEU A 21 -16.65 12.79 -4.46
CA LEU A 21 -17.42 14.04 -4.50
C LEU A 21 -16.80 15.08 -3.56
N LEU A 22 -16.57 14.72 -2.31
CA LEU A 22 -15.92 15.61 -1.33
C LEU A 22 -14.54 16.06 -1.82
N ALA A 23 -13.74 15.15 -2.38
CA ALA A 23 -12.43 15.50 -2.93
C ALA A 23 -12.56 16.54 -4.05
N ARG A 24 -13.55 16.39 -4.95
CA ARG A 24 -13.85 17.40 -5.98
C ARG A 24 -14.17 18.76 -5.37
N ASP A 25 -15.03 18.79 -4.35
CA ASP A 25 -15.50 20.03 -3.73
C ASP A 25 -14.38 20.75 -2.95
N HIS A 26 -13.40 19.98 -2.49
CA HIS A 26 -12.16 20.51 -1.91
C HIS A 26 -11.04 20.76 -2.93
N HIS A 27 -11.30 20.65 -4.24
CA HIS A 27 -10.28 20.77 -5.30
C HIS A 27 -9.11 19.79 -5.16
N MET A 28 -9.35 18.61 -4.63
CA MET A 28 -8.38 17.54 -4.43
C MET A 28 -8.64 16.38 -5.40
N LYS A 29 -7.59 15.58 -5.67
CA LYS A 29 -7.75 14.29 -6.34
C LYS A 29 -7.62 13.17 -5.33
N ALA A 30 -8.49 12.18 -5.42
CA ALA A 30 -8.53 11.03 -4.52
C ALA A 30 -8.52 9.72 -5.30
N TYR A 31 -7.86 8.72 -4.71
CA TYR A 31 -7.59 7.44 -5.35
C TYR A 31 -7.71 6.30 -4.33
N LEU A 32 -8.34 5.21 -4.72
CA LEU A 32 -8.14 3.92 -4.07
C LEU A 32 -6.75 3.40 -4.42
N VAL A 33 -6.01 2.83 -3.47
CA VAL A 33 -4.61 2.46 -3.68
C VAL A 33 -4.23 1.13 -3.02
N GLY A 34 -3.12 0.56 -3.44
CA GLY A 34 -2.39 -0.48 -2.73
C GLY A 34 -3.03 -1.86 -2.71
N GLY A 35 -3.02 -2.49 -1.54
CA GLY A 35 -3.56 -3.82 -1.33
C GLY A 35 -5.00 -3.99 -1.78
N PRO A 36 -5.92 -3.10 -1.39
CA PRO A 36 -7.30 -3.10 -1.88
C PRO A 36 -7.42 -3.13 -3.41
N VAL A 37 -6.65 -2.33 -4.12
CA VAL A 37 -6.66 -2.33 -5.61
C VAL A 37 -6.16 -3.65 -6.17
N ARG A 38 -5.05 -4.19 -5.66
CA ARG A 38 -4.55 -5.50 -6.06
C ARG A 38 -5.58 -6.60 -5.82
N ASP A 39 -6.13 -6.67 -4.61
CA ASP A 39 -7.08 -7.73 -4.22
C ASP A 39 -8.37 -7.62 -5.05
N PHE A 40 -8.81 -6.39 -5.31
CA PHE A 40 -9.91 -6.12 -6.23
C PHE A 40 -9.63 -6.64 -7.66
N MET A 41 -8.43 -6.39 -8.22
CA MET A 41 -8.05 -6.90 -9.53
C MET A 41 -7.97 -8.43 -9.57
N LEU A 42 -7.59 -9.07 -8.45
CA LEU A 42 -7.58 -10.52 -8.27
C LEU A 42 -8.97 -11.11 -7.98
N LYS A 43 -10.02 -10.29 -7.87
CA LYS A 43 -11.38 -10.68 -7.47
C LYS A 43 -11.42 -11.31 -6.07
N CYS A 44 -10.46 -10.96 -5.22
CA CYS A 44 -10.44 -11.35 -3.82
C CYS A 44 -11.35 -10.42 -3.00
N PRO A 45 -12.13 -10.97 -2.04
CA PRO A 45 -12.92 -10.14 -1.13
C PRO A 45 -12.00 -9.21 -0.33
N ASN A 46 -12.27 -7.91 -0.42
CA ASN A 46 -11.62 -6.90 0.40
C ASN A 46 -12.66 -5.82 0.72
N THR A 47 -12.67 -5.36 1.96
CA THR A 47 -13.56 -4.30 2.45
C THR A 47 -12.80 -3.06 2.85
N ASP A 48 -11.47 -3.14 2.91
CA ASP A 48 -10.63 -2.02 3.31
C ASP A 48 -10.65 -0.95 2.22
N LEU A 49 -10.70 0.30 2.64
CA LEU A 49 -10.60 1.46 1.76
C LEU A 49 -9.38 2.27 2.15
N ASP A 50 -8.31 2.09 1.38
CA ASP A 50 -7.09 2.90 1.48
C ASP A 50 -7.18 4.03 0.44
N ILE A 51 -7.33 5.26 0.90
CA ILE A 51 -7.48 6.45 0.07
C ILE A 51 -6.18 7.26 0.09
N THR A 52 -5.59 7.49 -1.08
CA THR A 52 -4.52 8.47 -1.25
C THR A 52 -5.08 9.74 -1.88
N VAL A 53 -4.69 10.90 -1.34
CA VAL A 53 -5.20 12.21 -1.71
C VAL A 53 -4.06 13.12 -2.18
N GLU A 54 -4.15 13.64 -3.40
CA GLU A 54 -3.34 14.80 -3.80
C GLU A 54 -3.97 16.04 -3.17
N GLY A 55 -3.50 16.41 -1.98
CA GLY A 55 -4.05 17.45 -1.13
C GLY A 55 -3.95 17.11 0.36
N ASN A 56 -4.77 17.74 1.18
CA ASN A 56 -4.81 17.50 2.63
C ASN A 56 -5.76 16.35 2.97
N ALA A 57 -5.21 15.15 3.16
CA ALA A 57 -5.96 13.96 3.47
C ALA A 57 -6.70 14.03 4.82
N MET A 58 -6.12 14.70 5.83
CA MET A 58 -6.77 14.86 7.14
C MET A 58 -8.02 15.73 7.02
N ARG A 59 -7.95 16.85 6.27
CA ARG A 59 -9.11 17.70 6.00
C ARG A 59 -10.22 16.93 5.27
N LEU A 60 -9.86 16.11 4.28
CA LEU A 60 -10.84 15.29 3.56
C LEU A 60 -11.45 14.24 4.48
N ALA A 61 -10.66 13.63 5.37
CA ALA A 61 -11.14 12.66 6.36
C ALA A 61 -12.13 13.30 7.35
N ASP A 62 -11.87 14.55 7.79
CA ASP A 62 -12.78 15.29 8.65
C ASP A 62 -14.11 15.56 7.95
N SER A 63 -14.08 16.14 6.75
CA SER A 63 -15.30 16.40 5.96
C SER A 63 -16.07 15.11 5.63
N PHE A 64 -15.37 14.00 5.47
CA PHE A 64 -16.02 12.70 5.28
C PHE A 64 -16.70 12.20 6.57
N ALA A 65 -16.02 12.33 7.71
CA ALA A 65 -16.58 11.92 9.00
C ALA A 65 -17.82 12.73 9.40
N ASP A 66 -17.85 14.03 9.08
CA ASP A 66 -18.98 14.93 9.36
C ASP A 66 -20.31 14.45 8.71
N LEU A 67 -20.23 13.64 7.66
CA LEU A 67 -21.41 13.05 7.02
C LEU A 67 -21.99 11.85 7.78
N TYR A 68 -21.28 11.32 8.78
CA TYR A 68 -21.67 10.11 9.51
C TYR A 68 -21.73 10.38 11.01
N PRO A 69 -22.91 10.73 11.58
CA PRO A 69 -23.06 10.92 13.02
C PRO A 69 -22.50 9.73 13.81
N GLY A 70 -21.61 10.01 14.77
CA GLY A 70 -20.92 8.97 15.55
C GLY A 70 -19.61 8.42 14.94
N ALA A 71 -19.20 8.90 13.77
CA ALA A 71 -17.88 8.56 13.24
C ALA A 71 -16.76 9.16 14.11
N GLN A 72 -15.63 8.44 14.17
CA GLN A 72 -14.45 8.84 14.93
C GLN A 72 -13.27 9.03 13.99
N VAL A 73 -12.50 10.13 14.15
CA VAL A 73 -11.32 10.43 13.35
C VAL A 73 -10.07 10.34 14.21
N VAL A 74 -9.15 9.45 13.84
CA VAL A 74 -7.80 9.38 14.42
C VAL A 74 -6.82 9.99 13.42
N ARG A 75 -6.13 11.06 13.81
CA ARG A 75 -5.19 11.79 12.94
C ARG A 75 -3.75 11.48 13.34
N TYR A 76 -2.88 11.35 12.34
CA TYR A 76 -1.45 11.15 12.49
C TYR A 76 -0.69 12.25 11.74
N PRO A 77 -0.57 13.46 12.33
CA PRO A 77 -0.02 14.64 11.64
C PRO A 77 1.39 14.44 11.08
N ALA A 78 2.25 13.74 11.84
CA ALA A 78 3.62 13.44 11.41
C ALA A 78 3.70 12.65 10.10
N PHE A 79 2.65 11.85 9.79
CA PHE A 79 2.58 11.04 8.58
C PHE A 79 1.60 11.62 7.54
N LYS A 80 0.90 12.71 7.88
CA LYS A 80 -0.16 13.32 7.07
C LYS A 80 -1.25 12.30 6.68
N THR A 81 -1.67 11.48 7.67
CA THR A 81 -2.69 10.45 7.49
C THR A 81 -3.78 10.59 8.54
N ALA A 82 -4.96 10.05 8.24
CA ALA A 82 -6.06 9.90 9.18
C ALA A 82 -6.80 8.59 8.92
N THR A 83 -7.36 8.00 9.97
CA THR A 83 -8.27 6.86 9.90
C THR A 83 -9.64 7.30 10.40
N VAL A 84 -10.67 7.10 9.60
CA VAL A 84 -12.08 7.30 9.99
C VAL A 84 -12.68 5.96 10.33
N ARG A 85 -13.18 5.84 11.56
CA ARG A 85 -14.00 4.71 12.00
C ARG A 85 -15.47 5.11 11.89
N LEU A 86 -16.22 4.42 11.05
CA LEU A 86 -17.65 4.61 10.91
C LEU A 86 -18.44 3.95 12.06
N PRO A 87 -19.70 4.34 12.30
CA PRO A 87 -20.53 3.79 13.40
C PRO A 87 -20.71 2.27 13.34
N ASP A 88 -20.68 1.69 12.15
CA ASP A 88 -20.76 0.24 11.92
C ASP A 88 -19.42 -0.50 12.09
N GLY A 89 -18.39 0.19 12.58
CA GLY A 89 -17.05 -0.36 12.79
C GLY A 89 -16.14 -0.40 11.55
N SER A 90 -16.63 -0.03 10.36
CA SER A 90 -15.78 0.04 9.15
C SER A 90 -14.72 1.12 9.29
N LEU A 91 -13.56 0.85 8.70
CA LEU A 91 -12.43 1.77 8.69
C LEU A 91 -12.17 2.28 7.27
N VAL A 92 -11.86 3.56 7.17
CA VAL A 92 -11.37 4.20 5.93
C VAL A 92 -10.08 4.94 6.27
N ASP A 93 -8.99 4.54 5.60
CA ASP A 93 -7.68 5.16 5.78
C ASP A 93 -7.43 6.22 4.72
N PHE A 94 -7.06 7.42 5.16
CA PHE A 94 -6.71 8.54 4.31
C PHE A 94 -5.23 8.88 4.45
N ALA A 95 -4.52 9.04 3.35
CA ALA A 95 -3.12 9.43 3.32
C ALA A 95 -2.89 10.52 2.26
N THR A 96 -2.14 11.55 2.61
CA THR A 96 -1.65 12.52 1.61
C THR A 96 -0.64 11.83 0.69
N ALA A 97 -0.82 11.99 -0.62
CA ALA A 97 0.14 11.54 -1.62
C ALA A 97 1.50 12.16 -1.35
N ARG A 98 2.56 11.35 -1.36
CA ARG A 98 3.87 11.81 -0.93
C ARG A 98 5.01 11.07 -1.62
N GLU A 99 6.13 11.74 -1.75
CA GLU A 99 7.43 11.15 -2.01
C GLU A 99 8.17 10.86 -0.70
N GLU A 100 9.07 9.90 -0.73
CA GLU A 100 9.89 9.51 0.41
C GLU A 100 11.37 9.57 0.04
N THR A 101 12.18 10.19 0.90
CA THR A 101 13.64 10.26 0.75
C THR A 101 14.28 9.60 1.95
N TYR A 102 15.23 8.71 1.72
CA TYR A 102 15.95 7.96 2.75
C TYR A 102 17.36 8.51 2.90
N VAL A 103 17.71 9.04 4.07
CA VAL A 103 19.06 9.54 4.38
C VAL A 103 20.06 8.37 4.48
N ARG A 104 19.60 7.22 4.99
CA ARG A 104 20.37 5.96 5.09
C ARG A 104 19.41 4.77 5.05
N GLY A 105 19.92 3.61 4.64
CA GLY A 105 19.15 2.37 4.65
C GLY A 105 18.54 2.06 6.02
N GLY A 106 17.29 1.61 6.05
CA GLY A 106 16.57 1.26 7.26
C GLY A 106 16.09 2.44 8.12
N ALA A 107 16.44 3.68 7.80
CA ALA A 107 15.92 4.86 8.50
C ALA A 107 14.42 5.08 8.21
N PHE A 108 13.76 5.90 9.02
CA PHE A 108 12.46 6.45 8.63
C PHE A 108 12.68 7.47 7.50
N PRO A 109 11.84 7.44 6.47
CA PRO A 109 11.96 8.39 5.37
C PRO A 109 11.56 9.81 5.80
N ALA A 110 12.22 10.81 5.23
CA ALA A 110 11.66 12.15 5.13
C ALA A 110 10.54 12.14 4.09
N VAL A 111 9.40 12.75 4.42
CA VAL A 111 8.20 12.74 3.59
C VAL A 111 7.87 14.14 3.12
N LYS A 112 7.55 14.28 1.82
CA LYS A 112 7.09 15.52 1.20
C LYS A 112 5.83 15.26 0.40
N PRO A 113 4.77 16.09 0.49
CA PRO A 113 3.60 15.96 -0.36
C PRO A 113 3.99 15.96 -1.84
N SER A 114 3.36 15.08 -2.62
CA SER A 114 3.66 14.90 -4.04
C SER A 114 2.44 14.40 -4.80
N GLY A 115 2.60 14.01 -6.06
CA GLY A 115 1.54 13.44 -6.88
C GLY A 115 1.36 11.93 -6.67
N ILE A 116 0.31 11.38 -7.29
CA ILE A 116 0.00 9.95 -7.17
C ILE A 116 1.11 9.05 -7.74
N LYS A 117 1.81 9.49 -8.79
CA LYS A 117 2.88 8.69 -9.42
C LYS A 117 4.04 8.46 -8.46
N GLU A 118 4.48 9.50 -7.76
CA GLU A 118 5.53 9.47 -6.76
C GLU A 118 5.09 8.64 -5.54
N ASP A 119 3.83 8.77 -5.10
CA ASP A 119 3.28 7.94 -4.02
C ASP A 119 3.27 6.46 -4.38
N LEU A 120 2.95 6.12 -5.62
CA LEU A 120 3.02 4.75 -6.10
C LEU A 120 4.47 4.26 -6.20
N PHE A 121 5.41 5.12 -6.62
CA PHE A 121 6.83 4.76 -6.78
C PHE A 121 7.54 4.41 -5.46
N ARG A 122 7.18 5.03 -4.35
CA ARG A 122 7.76 4.74 -3.02
C ARG A 122 7.30 3.42 -2.41
N ARG A 123 6.31 2.73 -3.01
CA ARG A 123 5.75 1.48 -2.47
C ARG A 123 6.72 0.31 -2.62
N ASP A 124 6.32 -0.86 -2.12
CA ASP A 124 7.17 -2.04 -2.06
C ASP A 124 7.29 -2.77 -3.42
N PHE A 125 6.14 -3.09 -4.03
CA PHE A 125 6.08 -3.92 -5.23
C PHE A 125 5.09 -3.34 -6.25
N THR A 126 5.34 -3.59 -7.55
CA THR A 126 4.51 -3.13 -8.67
C THR A 126 3.04 -3.51 -8.49
N VAL A 127 2.76 -4.73 -8.04
CA VAL A 127 1.38 -5.22 -7.78
C VAL A 127 0.64 -4.45 -6.68
N ASN A 128 1.35 -3.71 -5.83
CA ASN A 128 0.81 -2.83 -4.80
C ASN A 128 0.92 -1.35 -5.18
N ALA A 129 1.48 -1.03 -6.34
CA ALA A 129 1.75 0.32 -6.83
C ALA A 129 0.77 0.73 -7.94
N MET A 130 -0.48 0.39 -7.76
CA MET A 130 -1.60 0.75 -8.63
C MET A 130 -2.61 1.60 -7.86
N ALA A 131 -3.32 2.45 -8.58
CA ALA A 131 -4.40 3.27 -8.04
C ALA A 131 -5.62 3.27 -8.98
N ILE A 132 -6.80 3.50 -8.40
CA ILE A 132 -8.04 3.73 -9.17
C ILE A 132 -8.58 5.08 -8.76
N ALA A 133 -8.75 5.99 -9.72
CA ALA A 133 -9.29 7.31 -9.47
C ALA A 133 -10.76 7.25 -9.06
N ILE A 134 -11.15 8.05 -8.05
CA ILE A 134 -12.52 8.10 -7.52
C ILE A 134 -13.19 9.47 -7.70
N ASN A 135 -12.50 10.49 -8.23
CA ASN A 135 -13.16 11.74 -8.59
C ASN A 135 -14.12 11.55 -9.77
N PRO A 136 -15.27 12.26 -9.82
CA PRO A 136 -16.30 12.05 -10.84
C PRO A 136 -15.81 12.08 -12.29
N LYS A 137 -14.97 13.07 -12.66
CA LYS A 137 -14.46 13.25 -14.05
C LYS A 137 -13.56 12.12 -14.53
N ILE A 138 -12.93 11.39 -13.61
CA ILE A 138 -11.97 10.30 -13.90
C ILE A 138 -12.32 9.00 -13.17
N TRP A 139 -13.58 8.87 -12.78
CA TRP A 139 -14.11 7.75 -12.02
C TRP A 139 -13.77 6.39 -12.64
N GLY A 140 -13.14 5.52 -11.85
CA GLY A 140 -12.78 4.17 -12.27
C GLY A 140 -11.57 4.08 -13.20
N LYS A 141 -10.86 5.19 -13.48
CA LYS A 141 -9.64 5.17 -14.27
C LYS A 141 -8.52 4.48 -13.47
N LEU A 142 -7.94 3.41 -14.03
CA LEU A 142 -6.75 2.77 -13.49
C LEU A 142 -5.51 3.63 -13.77
N ILE A 143 -4.67 3.79 -12.75
CA ILE A 143 -3.36 4.43 -12.81
C ILE A 143 -2.33 3.38 -12.44
N ASP A 144 -1.58 2.93 -13.43
CA ASP A 144 -0.59 1.84 -13.31
C ASP A 144 0.70 2.22 -14.06
N PRO A 145 1.47 3.18 -13.51
CA PRO A 145 2.67 3.68 -14.18
C PRO A 145 3.87 2.71 -14.14
N PHE A 146 3.74 1.58 -13.43
CA PHE A 146 4.84 0.64 -13.18
C PHE A 146 4.51 -0.79 -13.59
N ASP A 147 3.53 -0.99 -14.48
CA ASP A 147 3.14 -2.29 -15.03
C ASP A 147 2.69 -3.31 -13.96
N GLY A 148 2.06 -2.84 -12.89
CA GLY A 148 1.55 -3.70 -11.82
C GLY A 148 0.53 -4.71 -12.32
N MET A 149 -0.32 -4.36 -13.29
CA MET A 149 -1.27 -5.28 -13.91
C MET A 149 -0.60 -6.39 -14.73
N VAL A 150 0.52 -6.08 -15.38
CA VAL A 150 1.31 -7.08 -16.11
C VAL A 150 1.90 -8.08 -15.14
N ASP A 151 2.50 -7.61 -14.05
CA ASP A 151 3.07 -8.47 -13.02
C ASP A 151 2.01 -9.27 -12.27
N LEU A 152 0.84 -8.67 -12.04
CA LEU A 152 -0.29 -9.35 -11.42
C LEU A 152 -0.79 -10.54 -12.25
N ARG A 153 -0.97 -10.35 -13.57
CA ARG A 153 -1.36 -11.41 -14.52
C ARG A 153 -0.28 -12.49 -14.64
N SER A 154 0.99 -12.08 -14.63
CA SER A 154 2.16 -12.98 -14.72
C SER A 154 2.49 -13.65 -13.38
N LYS A 155 1.74 -13.35 -12.31
CA LYS A 155 1.98 -13.84 -10.94
C LYS A 155 3.42 -13.55 -10.47
N LYS A 156 3.90 -12.33 -10.68
CA LYS A 156 5.24 -11.88 -10.32
C LYS A 156 5.20 -10.82 -9.22
N ILE A 157 6.19 -10.87 -8.34
CA ILE A 157 6.52 -9.84 -7.37
C ILE A 157 7.76 -9.15 -7.85
N ARG A 158 7.66 -7.86 -8.20
CA ARG A 158 8.74 -7.02 -8.69
C ARG A 158 8.84 -5.76 -7.84
N ILE A 159 10.06 -5.37 -7.46
CA ILE A 159 10.32 -4.09 -6.80
C ILE A 159 10.24 -2.93 -7.81
N LEU A 160 10.00 -1.73 -7.31
CA LEU A 160 9.85 -0.52 -8.12
C LEU A 160 11.18 0.11 -8.53
N HIS A 161 12.22 -0.05 -7.72
CA HIS A 161 13.55 0.49 -8.02
C HIS A 161 14.67 -0.33 -7.36
N LYS A 162 15.89 -0.21 -7.90
CA LYS A 162 17.04 -1.05 -7.50
C LYS A 162 17.43 -0.91 -6.01
N LYS A 163 17.21 0.25 -5.38
CA LYS A 163 17.54 0.50 -3.98
C LYS A 163 16.43 0.07 -3.00
N SER A 164 15.32 -0.50 -3.50
CA SER A 164 14.12 -0.78 -2.72
C SER A 164 14.37 -1.53 -1.40
N PHE A 165 15.23 -2.56 -1.41
CA PHE A 165 15.58 -3.34 -0.22
C PHE A 165 16.60 -2.64 0.68
N LEU A 166 17.38 -1.70 0.14
CA LEU A 166 18.33 -0.89 0.90
C LEU A 166 17.61 0.24 1.64
N ASP A 167 16.69 0.91 0.97
CA ASP A 167 15.91 2.02 1.53
C ASP A 167 14.98 1.51 2.64
N ASP A 168 14.26 0.42 2.39
CA ASP A 168 13.41 -0.23 3.39
C ASP A 168 13.65 -1.75 3.44
N PRO A 169 14.54 -2.21 4.32
CA PRO A 169 14.84 -3.64 4.46
C PRO A 169 13.64 -4.49 4.90
N THR A 170 12.59 -3.90 5.50
CA THR A 170 11.37 -4.65 5.84
C THR A 170 10.67 -5.22 4.61
N ARG A 171 10.95 -4.68 3.41
CA ARG A 171 10.44 -5.21 2.15
C ARG A 171 10.92 -6.64 1.86
N ILE A 172 12.01 -7.11 2.48
CA ILE A 172 12.44 -8.51 2.42
C ILE A 172 11.41 -9.41 3.12
N LEU A 173 10.96 -9.02 4.33
CA LEU A 173 9.89 -9.72 5.07
C LEU A 173 8.59 -9.68 4.29
N ARG A 174 8.27 -8.52 3.72
CA ARG A 174 7.07 -8.33 2.89
C ARG A 174 7.11 -9.17 1.61
N ALA A 175 8.30 -9.33 0.98
CA ALA A 175 8.48 -10.21 -0.18
C ALA A 175 8.15 -11.67 0.15
N ALA A 176 8.65 -12.19 1.27
CA ALA A 176 8.30 -13.53 1.74
C ALA A 176 6.81 -13.68 2.00
N ARG A 177 6.21 -12.69 2.69
CA ARG A 177 4.78 -12.66 2.99
C ARG A 177 3.92 -12.68 1.73
N PHE A 178 4.17 -11.79 0.76
CA PHE A 178 3.37 -11.73 -0.46
C PHE A 178 3.61 -12.93 -1.37
N LYS A 179 4.85 -13.47 -1.42
CA LYS A 179 5.13 -14.71 -2.15
C LYS A 179 4.26 -15.86 -1.62
N ALA A 180 4.19 -16.04 -0.30
CA ALA A 180 3.38 -17.07 0.33
C ALA A 180 1.87 -16.82 0.18
N ARG A 181 1.42 -15.58 0.50
CA ARG A 181 0.00 -15.20 0.47
C ARG A 181 -0.60 -15.31 -0.95
N LEU A 182 0.09 -14.79 -1.96
CA LEU A 182 -0.42 -14.73 -3.33
C LEU A 182 -0.06 -15.96 -4.16
N GLY A 183 0.90 -16.77 -3.73
CA GLY A 183 1.46 -17.87 -4.53
C GLY A 183 2.26 -17.38 -5.75
N PHE A 184 2.77 -16.14 -5.70
CA PHE A 184 3.51 -15.52 -6.78
C PHE A 184 5.01 -15.84 -6.68
N LYS A 185 5.73 -15.70 -7.81
CA LYS A 185 7.20 -15.83 -7.85
C LYS A 185 7.85 -14.45 -7.80
N LEU A 186 9.01 -14.34 -7.12
CA LEU A 186 9.82 -13.15 -7.28
C LEU A 186 10.37 -13.10 -8.72
N GLU A 187 10.33 -11.91 -9.32
CA GLU A 187 11.02 -11.67 -10.60
C GLU A 187 12.52 -11.84 -10.41
N ALA A 188 13.22 -12.40 -11.39
CA ALA A 188 14.63 -12.82 -11.27
C ALA A 188 15.55 -11.70 -10.78
N LYS A 189 15.41 -10.50 -11.35
CA LYS A 189 16.23 -9.34 -10.96
C LYS A 189 15.90 -8.87 -9.54
N THR A 190 14.63 -8.92 -9.16
CA THR A 190 14.16 -8.65 -7.78
C THR A 190 14.77 -9.64 -6.79
N LEU A 191 14.78 -10.94 -7.12
CA LEU A 191 15.39 -11.97 -6.26
C LEU A 191 16.91 -11.77 -6.12
N ASN A 192 17.60 -11.41 -7.19
CA ASN A 192 19.04 -11.13 -7.14
C ASN A 192 19.36 -9.92 -6.24
N LEU A 193 18.60 -8.84 -6.36
CA LEU A 193 18.76 -7.65 -5.53
C LEU A 193 18.42 -7.94 -4.05
N LEU A 194 17.41 -8.78 -3.79
CA LEU A 194 17.09 -9.26 -2.45
C LEU A 194 18.26 -10.03 -1.84
N LYS A 195 18.82 -11.01 -2.55
CA LYS A 195 19.97 -11.78 -2.07
C LYS A 195 21.19 -10.90 -1.83
N SER A 196 21.47 -9.93 -2.71
CA SER A 196 22.56 -8.96 -2.55
C SER A 196 22.38 -8.11 -1.29
N ALA A 197 21.15 -7.65 -1.00
CA ALA A 197 20.82 -6.89 0.19
C ALA A 197 21.01 -7.73 1.48
N ILE A 198 20.61 -9.01 1.45
CA ILE A 198 20.83 -9.91 2.59
C ILE A 198 22.31 -10.15 2.84
N LYS A 199 23.11 -10.37 1.78
CA LYS A 199 24.55 -10.58 1.89
C LYS A 199 25.28 -9.45 2.63
N ILE A 200 24.83 -8.22 2.46
CA ILE A 200 25.38 -7.06 3.18
C ILE A 200 24.69 -6.81 4.53
N LYS A 201 23.90 -7.78 5.03
CA LYS A 201 23.23 -7.75 6.35
C LYS A 201 22.30 -6.55 6.54
N VAL A 202 21.60 -6.12 5.48
CA VAL A 202 20.76 -4.92 5.51
C VAL A 202 19.66 -4.96 6.59
N LEU A 203 19.20 -6.17 6.98
CA LEU A 203 18.20 -6.33 8.05
C LEU A 203 18.69 -5.85 9.41
N ASP A 204 20.01 -5.81 9.65
CA ASP A 204 20.59 -5.35 10.91
C ASP A 204 20.49 -3.81 11.06
N THR A 205 20.25 -3.10 9.95
CA THR A 205 20.09 -1.63 9.97
C THR A 205 18.74 -1.17 10.50
N ILE A 206 17.72 -2.06 10.59
CA ILE A 206 16.40 -1.71 11.08
C ILE A 206 16.26 -1.94 12.59
N LYS A 207 15.48 -1.06 13.26
CA LYS A 207 15.17 -1.22 14.68
C LYS A 207 14.39 -2.53 14.93
N PRO A 208 14.67 -3.27 16.05
CA PRO A 208 13.98 -4.52 16.37
C PRO A 208 12.45 -4.44 16.33
N GLN A 209 11.89 -3.34 16.86
CA GLN A 209 10.43 -3.14 16.90
C GLN A 209 9.82 -3.10 15.48
N ARG A 210 10.54 -2.49 14.51
CA ARG A 210 10.10 -2.42 13.13
C ARG A 210 10.17 -3.78 12.44
N TYR A 211 11.23 -4.55 12.70
CA TYR A 211 11.36 -5.93 12.24
C TYR A 211 10.22 -6.79 12.78
N LEU A 212 10.01 -6.78 14.10
CA LEU A 212 8.96 -7.57 14.78
C LEU A 212 7.56 -7.19 14.29
N LYS A 213 7.29 -5.91 14.03
CA LYS A 213 6.00 -5.46 13.48
C LYS A 213 5.68 -6.14 12.14
N ASP A 214 6.63 -6.22 11.22
CA ASP A 214 6.40 -6.86 9.92
C ASP A 214 6.50 -8.39 10.01
N PHE A 215 7.33 -8.94 10.88
CA PHE A 215 7.38 -10.37 11.15
C PHE A 215 6.07 -10.89 11.77
N ASN A 216 5.47 -10.16 12.71
CA ASN A 216 4.16 -10.49 13.29
C ASN A 216 3.04 -10.50 12.23
N LYS A 217 3.15 -9.70 11.16
CA LYS A 217 2.21 -9.78 10.03
C LYS A 217 2.37 -11.09 9.26
N ILE A 218 3.59 -11.65 9.18
CA ILE A 218 3.82 -12.98 8.58
C ILE A 218 3.14 -14.06 9.42
N LEU A 219 3.32 -14.02 10.75
CA LEU A 219 2.73 -15.02 11.66
C LEU A 219 1.20 -15.07 11.59
N LYS A 220 0.56 -13.94 11.26
CA LYS A 220 -0.90 -13.84 11.11
C LYS A 220 -1.43 -14.29 9.73
N GLU A 221 -0.55 -14.59 8.78
CA GLU A 221 -0.98 -15.06 7.46
C GLU A 221 -1.38 -16.56 7.51
N PRO A 222 -2.42 -16.98 6.78
CA PRO A 222 -2.80 -18.40 6.69
C PRO A 222 -1.65 -19.31 6.20
N LYS A 223 -0.75 -18.78 5.37
CA LYS A 223 0.45 -19.46 4.84
C LYS A 223 1.73 -18.97 5.51
N SER A 224 1.70 -18.74 6.82
CA SER A 224 2.85 -18.24 7.59
C SER A 224 4.08 -19.14 7.48
N LEU A 225 3.90 -20.45 7.54
CA LEU A 225 5.00 -21.43 7.39
C LEU A 225 5.71 -21.33 6.04
N ASP A 226 4.98 -21.09 4.94
CA ASP A 226 5.58 -20.92 3.62
C ASP A 226 6.41 -19.65 3.56
N ALA A 227 5.94 -18.56 4.18
CA ALA A 227 6.70 -17.32 4.28
C ALA A 227 7.98 -17.49 5.12
N ILE A 228 7.90 -18.21 6.25
CA ILE A 228 9.07 -18.56 7.09
C ILE A 228 10.07 -19.42 6.33
N LYS A 229 9.61 -20.45 5.60
CA LYS A 229 10.47 -21.26 4.73
C LYS A 229 11.18 -20.42 3.68
N CYS A 230 10.50 -19.42 3.08
CA CYS A 230 11.15 -18.48 2.17
C CYS A 230 12.26 -17.67 2.84
N LEU A 231 12.00 -17.10 4.03
CA LEU A 231 13.02 -16.36 4.80
C LEU A 231 14.21 -17.26 5.11
N LYS A 232 13.95 -18.52 5.54
CA LYS A 232 15.00 -19.51 5.80
C LYS A 232 15.81 -19.79 4.55
N SER A 233 15.19 -20.03 3.41
CA SER A 233 15.86 -20.34 2.15
C SER A 233 16.71 -19.17 1.61
N TRP A 234 16.44 -17.94 2.05
CA TRP A 234 17.20 -16.73 1.67
C TRP A 234 18.24 -16.34 2.72
N ASP A 235 18.32 -17.01 3.86
CA ASP A 235 19.12 -16.61 5.05
C ASP A 235 18.74 -15.19 5.54
N ALA A 236 17.46 -14.86 5.48
CA ALA A 236 16.91 -13.52 5.73
C ALA A 236 16.50 -13.35 7.19
N TYR A 237 17.44 -13.45 8.09
CA TYR A 237 17.22 -13.21 9.54
C TYR A 237 17.96 -11.94 9.98
N LYS A 238 17.37 -11.27 10.98
CA LYS A 238 18.09 -10.28 11.77
C LYS A 238 18.94 -11.02 12.81
N ARG A 239 20.20 -10.69 12.88
CA ARG A 239 21.13 -11.19 13.89
C ARG A 239 21.16 -10.29 15.11
#